data_0cfd66964aebe1fc5a4ef07f8e424fd5
#
_entry.id   0cfd66964aebe1fc5a4ef07f8e424fd5
#
_cell.length_a   1.000
_cell.length_b   1.000
_cell.length_c   1.000
_cell.angle_alpha   90.00
_cell.angle_beta   90.00
_cell.angle_gamma   90.00
#
_symmetry.space_group_name_H-M   'P 1'
#
loop_
_entity.id
_entity.type
_entity.pdbx_description
1 polymer ?
#
loop_
_entity_poly.entity_id
_entity_poly.type
_entity_poly.pdbx_seq_one_letter_code
_entity_poly.pdbx_strand_id
1 'polypeptide(L)'
;MNKLDEPISPADIDDRGPIKKSNVMLDDFGIDIPAESVPLPSRGVIYSNESLRDTETLDIKPMTAKEEDILTSRAYIKNGTVISKLISSCLIDKSINPDDLISGDRNALLIALRITGYGADYTLEINCPACGKTNTSTFDLSSLPIKRLQIDPVESGENIFEVQLPVTKKNVRVKFLNGHDEKEMMIINERKKKNGFNVESAVTDRLTRSIISIEGITDKNKISLFVQHMPARDSLALRRFLDDYEPGVDMKSHMTCKHCHEESEVDLPIGATFFWPDAWESWCCTRTDFYFNATFKF
;
A
#
# COMPACT_ATOMS: atom_id res chain seq x y z
N MET A 1 -24.54 -35.80 -40.90
CA MET A 1 -23.44 -36.55 -40.32
C MET A 1 -22.56 -35.53 -39.61
N ASN A 2 -22.70 -35.43 -38.31
CA ASN A 2 -22.00 -34.44 -37.43
C ASN A 2 -20.54 -34.89 -37.18
N LYS A 3 -19.62 -33.99 -37.50
CA LYS A 3 -18.23 -34.09 -37.08
C LYS A 3 -18.07 -33.61 -35.62
N LEU A 4 -18.48 -34.41 -34.68
CA LEU A 4 -18.29 -34.19 -33.25
C LEU A 4 -18.05 -35.56 -32.64
N ASP A 5 -16.82 -36.07 -32.67
CA ASP A 5 -16.34 -37.20 -31.83
C ASP A 5 -14.96 -37.68 -32.38
N GLU A 6 -13.97 -36.78 -32.44
CA GLU A 6 -12.57 -37.20 -32.45
C GLU A 6 -11.96 -36.86 -31.09
N PRO A 7 -11.39 -37.84 -30.39
CA PRO A 7 -10.73 -37.61 -29.12
C PRO A 7 -9.46 -36.78 -29.32
N ILE A 8 -9.35 -35.69 -28.57
CA ILE A 8 -8.18 -34.81 -28.52
C ILE A 8 -6.95 -35.65 -28.14
N SER A 9 -5.96 -35.65 -29.04
CA SER A 9 -4.68 -36.32 -28.83
C SER A 9 -3.91 -35.66 -27.63
N PRO A 10 -3.21 -36.47 -26.82
CA PRO A 10 -2.37 -35.91 -25.73
C PRO A 10 -1.21 -35.00 -26.18
N ALA A 11 -0.97 -34.91 -27.49
CA ALA A 11 0.07 -34.08 -28.09
C ALA A 11 -0.34 -32.60 -28.26
N ASP A 12 -1.63 -32.24 -28.10
CA ASP A 12 -2.15 -30.90 -28.34
C ASP A 12 -2.27 -30.04 -27.06
N ILE A 13 -1.71 -30.52 -25.91
CA ILE A 13 -1.78 -29.82 -24.62
C ILE A 13 -0.39 -29.30 -24.20
N ASP A 14 0.39 -28.76 -25.09
CA ASP A 14 1.67 -28.14 -24.69
C ASP A 14 1.98 -26.87 -25.44
N ASP A 15 1.03 -25.92 -25.45
CA ASP A 15 1.30 -24.52 -25.80
C ASP A 15 1.20 -23.63 -24.54
N ARG A 16 1.74 -24.08 -23.44
CA ARG A 16 2.22 -23.24 -22.38
C ARG A 16 3.57 -22.71 -22.83
N GLY A 17 3.56 -21.47 -23.32
CA GLY A 17 4.79 -20.75 -23.64
C GLY A 17 5.84 -20.92 -22.53
N PRO A 18 7.14 -20.74 -22.80
CA PRO A 18 8.20 -21.08 -21.88
C PRO A 18 7.91 -20.47 -20.50
N ILE A 19 7.74 -21.33 -19.50
CA ILE A 19 7.70 -20.95 -18.10
C ILE A 19 8.93 -20.06 -17.90
N LYS A 20 8.72 -18.72 -17.73
CA LYS A 20 9.81 -17.82 -17.39
C LYS A 20 10.53 -18.47 -16.22
N LYS A 21 11.78 -18.87 -16.43
CA LYS A 21 12.61 -19.42 -15.36
C LYS A 21 12.53 -18.41 -14.23
N SER A 22 11.95 -18.82 -13.09
CA SER A 22 11.99 -18.03 -11.88
C SER A 22 13.44 -17.62 -11.68
N ASN A 23 13.71 -16.33 -11.48
CA ASN A 23 15.04 -15.86 -11.13
C ASN A 23 15.41 -16.42 -9.77
N VAL A 24 16.01 -17.60 -9.77
CA VAL A 24 16.50 -18.26 -8.57
C VAL A 24 17.82 -17.61 -8.24
N MET A 25 17.91 -16.89 -7.14
CA MET A 25 19.17 -16.44 -6.59
C MET A 25 19.74 -17.59 -5.75
N LEU A 26 20.86 -18.16 -6.19
CA LEU A 26 21.65 -19.10 -5.37
C LEU A 26 22.46 -18.26 -4.37
N ASP A 27 22.34 -18.57 -3.08
CA ASP A 27 23.28 -18.08 -2.09
C ASP A 27 24.55 -18.95 -2.08
N ASP A 28 25.56 -18.54 -1.28
CA ASP A 28 26.83 -19.25 -1.14
C ASP A 28 26.66 -20.66 -0.54
N PHE A 29 25.51 -20.99 0.01
CA PHE A 29 25.15 -22.28 0.57
C PHE A 29 24.29 -23.13 -0.36
N GLY A 30 23.95 -22.63 -1.56
CA GLY A 30 23.15 -23.32 -2.56
C GLY A 30 21.65 -23.35 -2.22
N ILE A 31 21.18 -22.40 -1.41
CA ILE A 31 19.76 -22.24 -1.10
C ILE A 31 19.09 -21.51 -2.26
N ASP A 32 18.15 -22.15 -2.91
CA ASP A 32 17.29 -21.55 -3.93
C ASP A 32 16.31 -20.58 -3.26
N ILE A 33 16.47 -19.28 -3.49
CA ILE A 33 15.53 -18.27 -3.00
C ILE A 33 14.52 -18.02 -4.12
N PRO A 34 13.26 -18.45 -3.98
CA PRO A 34 12.24 -18.25 -5.01
C PRO A 34 11.92 -16.75 -5.13
N ALA A 35 11.84 -16.28 -6.36
CA ALA A 35 11.31 -14.95 -6.64
C ALA A 35 9.80 -15.05 -6.83
N GLU A 36 9.06 -14.10 -6.30
CA GLU A 36 7.62 -13.98 -6.47
C GLU A 36 7.28 -12.71 -7.25
N SER A 37 6.42 -12.85 -8.27
CA SER A 37 5.93 -11.73 -9.07
C SER A 37 4.67 -11.16 -8.47
N VAL A 38 4.74 -9.95 -7.96
CA VAL A 38 3.64 -9.24 -7.29
C VAL A 38 2.92 -8.33 -8.27
N PRO A 39 1.60 -8.49 -8.48
CA PRO A 39 0.85 -7.61 -9.36
C PRO A 39 0.73 -6.21 -8.75
N LEU A 40 1.04 -5.20 -9.57
CA LEU A 40 0.84 -3.80 -9.20
C LEU A 40 -0.61 -3.38 -9.43
N PRO A 41 -1.31 -2.85 -8.43
CA PRO A 41 -2.65 -2.29 -8.58
C PRO A 41 -2.74 -1.19 -9.65
N SER A 42 -1.70 -0.36 -9.81
CA SER A 42 -1.61 0.68 -10.84
C SER A 42 -1.35 0.15 -12.25
N ARG A 43 -0.89 -1.11 -12.40
CA ARG A 43 -0.42 -1.71 -13.66
C ARG A 43 0.69 -0.90 -14.37
N GLY A 44 1.41 -0.07 -13.63
CA GLY A 44 2.49 0.75 -14.18
C GLY A 44 2.06 1.93 -15.06
N VAL A 45 0.76 2.13 -15.30
CA VAL A 45 0.20 3.12 -16.26
C VAL A 45 0.53 4.57 -15.91
N ILE A 46 0.75 4.85 -14.63
CA ILE A 46 0.93 6.19 -14.08
C ILE A 46 2.40 6.57 -13.81
N TYR A 47 3.33 5.74 -14.24
CA TYR A 47 4.76 5.99 -14.02
C TYR A 47 5.45 6.47 -15.28
N SER A 48 6.22 7.56 -15.15
CA SER A 48 7.08 8.08 -16.23
C SER A 48 8.43 7.38 -16.32
N ASN A 49 8.86 6.72 -15.26
CA ASN A 49 10.12 5.96 -15.19
C ASN A 49 10.04 4.72 -16.11
N GLU A 50 11.04 4.52 -16.98
CA GLU A 50 11.09 3.39 -17.92
C GLU A 50 11.01 2.02 -17.22
N SER A 51 11.59 1.88 -16.03
CA SER A 51 11.56 0.63 -15.26
C SER A 51 10.19 0.31 -14.64
N LEU A 52 9.29 1.28 -14.53
CA LEU A 52 7.98 1.14 -13.92
C LEU A 52 6.82 1.31 -14.92
N ARG A 53 7.09 1.98 -16.07
CA ARG A 53 6.07 2.25 -17.08
C ARG A 53 5.54 0.94 -17.66
N ASP A 54 4.22 0.80 -17.67
CA ASP A 54 3.49 -0.36 -18.18
C ASP A 54 3.95 -1.70 -17.57
N THR A 55 4.59 -1.64 -16.39
CA THR A 55 5.02 -2.81 -15.64
C THR A 55 3.86 -3.31 -14.77
N GLU A 56 3.28 -4.45 -15.14
CA GLU A 56 2.13 -5.01 -14.41
C GLU A 56 2.52 -5.73 -13.12
N THR A 57 3.75 -6.20 -13.01
CA THR A 57 4.24 -6.98 -11.86
C THR A 57 5.66 -6.57 -11.48
N LEU A 58 5.99 -6.63 -10.20
CA LEU A 58 7.36 -6.51 -9.70
C LEU A 58 7.80 -7.80 -9.02
N ASP A 59 9.03 -8.21 -9.31
CA ASP A 59 9.61 -9.40 -8.70
C ASP A 59 10.29 -9.07 -7.38
N ILE A 60 9.90 -9.82 -6.33
CA ILE A 60 10.45 -9.71 -4.99
C ILE A 60 11.08 -11.03 -4.55
N LYS A 61 12.05 -10.96 -3.66
CA LYS A 61 12.53 -12.09 -2.87
C LYS A 61 11.87 -12.09 -1.49
N PRO A 62 11.68 -13.26 -0.85
CA PRO A 62 11.18 -13.34 0.51
C PRO A 62 12.09 -12.57 1.49
N MET A 63 11.50 -12.13 2.60
CA MET A 63 12.26 -11.56 3.70
C MET A 63 13.16 -12.62 4.35
N THR A 64 14.34 -12.17 4.79
CA THR A 64 15.29 -12.95 5.58
C THR A 64 15.56 -12.24 6.90
N ALA A 65 16.33 -12.84 7.80
CA ALA A 65 16.75 -12.21 9.06
C ALA A 65 17.38 -10.81 8.86
N LYS A 66 18.04 -10.58 7.72
CA LYS A 66 18.57 -9.26 7.35
C LYS A 66 17.47 -8.22 7.18
N GLU A 67 16.35 -8.57 6.59
CA GLU A 67 15.20 -7.70 6.43
C GLU A 67 14.47 -7.47 7.77
N GLU A 68 14.49 -8.45 8.68
CA GLU A 68 14.00 -8.28 10.06
C GLU A 68 14.84 -7.24 10.82
N ASP A 69 16.17 -7.23 10.64
CA ASP A 69 17.03 -6.19 11.20
C ASP A 69 16.69 -4.78 10.68
N ILE A 70 16.25 -4.66 9.41
CA ILE A 70 15.75 -3.39 8.86
C ILE A 70 14.48 -2.95 9.60
N LEU A 71 13.53 -3.86 9.80
CA LEU A 71 12.27 -3.58 10.47
C LEU A 71 12.45 -3.17 11.94
N THR A 72 13.45 -3.72 12.63
CA THR A 72 13.76 -3.41 14.04
C THR A 72 14.68 -2.21 14.22
N SER A 73 15.23 -1.66 13.14
CA SER A 73 16.17 -0.54 13.19
C SER A 73 15.52 0.76 13.67
N ARG A 74 15.85 1.18 14.90
CA ARG A 74 15.36 2.45 15.48
C ARG A 74 15.68 3.67 14.62
N ALA A 75 16.83 3.65 13.92
CA ALA A 75 17.23 4.74 13.04
C ALA A 75 16.31 4.86 11.84
N TYR A 76 15.97 3.75 11.18
CA TYR A 76 15.06 3.75 10.04
C TYR A 76 13.63 4.09 10.43
N ILE A 77 13.15 3.58 11.58
CA ILE A 77 11.82 3.90 12.13
C ILE A 77 11.72 5.40 12.41
N LYS A 78 12.69 5.96 13.14
CA LYS A 78 12.71 7.40 13.46
C LYS A 78 12.76 8.30 12.22
N ASN A 79 13.44 7.87 11.18
CA ASN A 79 13.57 8.64 9.94
C ASN A 79 12.42 8.38 8.95
N GLY A 80 11.45 7.49 9.29
CA GLY A 80 10.35 7.12 8.38
C GLY A 80 10.78 6.38 7.12
N THR A 81 11.97 5.76 7.13
CA THR A 81 12.56 5.13 5.94
C THR A 81 12.51 3.60 5.96
N VAL A 82 11.97 3.02 7.04
CA VAL A 82 11.96 1.57 7.26
C VAL A 82 11.28 0.82 6.11
N ILE A 83 10.10 1.25 5.69
CA ILE A 83 9.31 0.61 4.62
C ILE A 83 10.06 0.68 3.29
N SER A 84 10.60 1.84 2.92
CA SER A 84 11.35 2.00 1.68
C SER A 84 12.63 1.15 1.68
N LYS A 85 13.30 1.03 2.82
CA LYS A 85 14.49 0.17 2.96
C LYS A 85 14.13 -1.30 2.86
N LEU A 86 13.02 -1.72 3.47
CA LEU A 86 12.51 -3.09 3.38
C LEU A 86 12.20 -3.46 1.92
N ILE A 87 11.34 -2.68 1.26
CA ILE A 87 10.96 -2.93 -0.14
C ILE A 87 12.22 -2.94 -1.04
N SER A 88 13.11 -1.94 -0.91
CA SER A 88 14.36 -1.88 -1.69
C SER A 88 15.26 -3.10 -1.47
N SER A 89 15.31 -3.65 -0.25
CA SER A 89 16.09 -4.86 0.04
C SER A 89 15.50 -6.10 -0.64
N CYS A 90 14.18 -6.19 -0.71
CA CYS A 90 13.47 -7.34 -1.27
C CYS A 90 13.23 -7.27 -2.77
N LEU A 91 13.15 -6.07 -3.40
CA LEU A 91 13.04 -5.94 -4.84
C LEU A 91 14.23 -6.59 -5.55
N ILE A 92 13.96 -7.35 -6.63
CA ILE A 92 15.01 -7.95 -7.47
C ILE A 92 15.64 -6.86 -8.34
N ASP A 93 14.81 -6.05 -9.00
CA ASP A 93 15.30 -4.90 -9.76
C ASP A 93 15.70 -3.75 -8.83
N LYS A 94 17.01 -3.55 -8.69
CA LYS A 94 17.59 -2.50 -7.84
C LYS A 94 17.59 -1.11 -8.48
N SER A 95 17.19 -0.97 -9.73
CA SER A 95 17.01 0.32 -10.39
C SER A 95 15.75 1.05 -9.91
N ILE A 96 14.78 0.32 -9.38
CA ILE A 96 13.52 0.84 -8.90
C ILE A 96 13.69 1.45 -7.50
N ASN A 97 13.36 2.73 -7.38
CA ASN A 97 13.28 3.39 -6.09
C ASN A 97 11.86 3.19 -5.50
N PRO A 98 11.70 2.51 -4.34
CA PRO A 98 10.40 2.28 -3.73
C PRO A 98 9.62 3.56 -3.38
N ASP A 99 10.29 4.69 -3.27
CA ASP A 99 9.63 5.95 -2.95
C ASP A 99 8.91 6.58 -4.15
N ASP A 100 9.25 6.16 -5.37
CA ASP A 100 8.56 6.58 -6.59
C ASP A 100 7.22 5.87 -6.77
N LEU A 101 7.05 4.70 -6.11
CA LEU A 101 5.80 3.96 -6.13
C LEU A 101 4.71 4.68 -5.34
N ILE A 102 3.47 4.66 -5.86
CA ILE A 102 2.30 5.14 -5.12
C ILE A 102 2.04 4.26 -3.89
N SER A 103 1.32 4.82 -2.92
CA SER A 103 1.02 4.14 -1.64
C SER A 103 0.36 2.78 -1.85
N GLY A 104 -0.58 2.68 -2.80
CA GLY A 104 -1.28 1.43 -3.06
C GLY A 104 -0.40 0.31 -3.62
N ASP A 105 0.53 0.62 -4.53
CA ASP A 105 1.49 -0.35 -5.05
C ASP A 105 2.51 -0.78 -3.98
N ARG A 106 2.95 0.17 -3.14
CA ARG A 106 3.81 -0.13 -1.99
C ARG A 106 3.13 -1.08 -1.00
N ASN A 107 1.85 -0.85 -0.72
CA ASN A 107 1.07 -1.71 0.17
C ASN A 107 0.91 -3.12 -0.40
N ALA A 108 0.68 -3.26 -1.71
CA ALA A 108 0.64 -4.56 -2.36
C ALA A 108 1.95 -5.33 -2.19
N LEU A 109 3.10 -4.65 -2.36
CA LEU A 109 4.42 -5.26 -2.10
C LEU A 109 4.61 -5.64 -0.63
N LEU A 110 4.16 -4.81 0.33
CA LEU A 110 4.25 -5.13 1.76
C LEU A 110 3.42 -6.34 2.14
N ILE A 111 2.20 -6.46 1.58
CA ILE A 111 1.32 -7.60 1.80
C ILE A 111 1.97 -8.88 1.23
N ALA A 112 2.50 -8.82 0.02
CA ALA A 112 3.20 -9.94 -0.59
C ALA A 112 4.43 -10.35 0.24
N LEU A 113 5.25 -9.39 0.71
CA LEU A 113 6.39 -9.67 1.59
C LEU A 113 5.95 -10.31 2.91
N ARG A 114 4.82 -9.91 3.48
CA ARG A 114 4.26 -10.54 4.68
C ARG A 114 3.84 -11.98 4.41
N ILE A 115 3.13 -12.21 3.30
CA ILE A 115 2.64 -13.54 2.91
C ILE A 115 3.83 -14.49 2.66
N THR A 116 4.83 -14.05 1.91
CA THR A 116 6.01 -14.86 1.57
C THR A 116 6.93 -15.13 2.76
N GLY A 117 7.02 -14.19 3.71
CA GLY A 117 7.88 -14.32 4.88
C GLY A 117 7.24 -15.10 6.03
N TYR A 118 5.95 -14.88 6.30
CA TYR A 118 5.30 -15.37 7.52
C TYR A 118 3.95 -16.07 7.28
N GLY A 119 3.56 -16.25 6.01
CA GLY A 119 2.28 -16.85 5.65
C GLY A 119 1.13 -15.84 5.55
N ALA A 120 0.01 -16.28 4.97
CA ALA A 120 -1.15 -15.43 4.68
C ALA A 120 -2.02 -15.12 5.90
N ASP A 121 -1.94 -15.94 6.95
CA ASP A 121 -2.74 -15.76 8.15
C ASP A 121 -2.31 -14.52 8.94
N TYR A 122 -3.25 -13.61 9.16
CA TYR A 122 -3.06 -12.40 9.92
C TYR A 122 -4.04 -12.34 11.09
N THR A 123 -3.54 -12.58 12.29
CA THR A 123 -4.33 -12.60 13.52
C THR A 123 -4.28 -11.24 14.21
N LEU A 124 -5.45 -10.68 14.53
CA LEU A 124 -5.61 -9.38 15.16
C LEU A 124 -6.59 -9.45 16.34
N GLU A 125 -6.32 -8.61 17.33
CA GLU A 125 -7.28 -8.25 18.37
C GLU A 125 -8.07 -7.01 17.94
N ILE A 126 -9.35 -7.17 17.71
CA ILE A 126 -10.24 -6.12 17.21
C ILE A 126 -11.41 -5.94 18.19
N ASN A 127 -11.72 -4.69 18.50
CA ASN A 127 -12.92 -4.36 19.26
C ASN A 127 -14.14 -4.40 18.36
N CYS A 128 -15.15 -5.19 18.75
CA CYS A 128 -16.41 -5.27 18.02
C CYS A 128 -17.11 -3.89 18.01
N PRO A 129 -17.47 -3.34 16.81
CA PRO A 129 -18.16 -2.06 16.74
C PRO A 129 -19.53 -2.06 17.43
N ALA A 130 -20.20 -3.22 17.46
CA ALA A 130 -21.55 -3.35 18.03
C ALA A 130 -21.55 -3.49 19.55
N CYS A 131 -20.67 -4.34 20.14
CA CYS A 131 -20.71 -4.61 21.59
C CYS A 131 -19.48 -4.11 22.36
N GLY A 132 -18.47 -3.56 21.67
CA GLY A 132 -17.25 -3.03 22.29
C GLY A 132 -16.29 -4.05 22.87
N LYS A 133 -16.59 -5.35 22.81
CA LYS A 133 -15.72 -6.40 23.33
C LYS A 133 -14.62 -6.74 22.36
N THR A 134 -13.43 -7.03 22.88
CA THR A 134 -12.28 -7.46 22.07
C THR A 134 -12.46 -8.89 21.59
N ASN A 135 -12.18 -9.10 20.30
CA ASN A 135 -12.18 -10.39 19.63
C ASN A 135 -10.82 -10.64 18.98
N THR A 136 -10.29 -11.82 19.13
CA THR A 136 -9.15 -12.29 18.34
C THR A 136 -9.72 -12.97 17.09
N SER A 137 -9.38 -12.44 15.91
CA SER A 137 -9.81 -12.94 14.60
C SER A 137 -8.63 -13.09 13.68
N THR A 138 -8.64 -14.15 12.86
CA THR A 138 -7.61 -14.41 11.85
C THR A 138 -8.19 -14.14 10.48
N PHE A 139 -7.44 -13.41 9.66
CA PHE A 139 -7.81 -13.00 8.31
C PHE A 139 -6.79 -13.56 7.32
N ASP A 140 -7.26 -14.00 6.16
CA ASP A 140 -6.39 -14.46 5.08
C ASP A 140 -6.04 -13.28 4.16
N LEU A 141 -4.79 -12.83 4.22
CA LEU A 141 -4.27 -11.72 3.40
C LEU A 141 -4.26 -12.05 1.91
N SER A 142 -4.20 -13.33 1.54
CA SER A 142 -4.20 -13.74 0.13
C SER A 142 -5.58 -13.60 -0.54
N SER A 143 -6.64 -13.51 0.26
CA SER A 143 -8.01 -13.34 -0.21
C SER A 143 -8.42 -11.88 -0.41
N LEU A 144 -7.57 -10.91 -0.04
CA LEU A 144 -7.90 -9.49 -0.12
C LEU A 144 -8.03 -9.03 -1.58
N PRO A 145 -9.11 -8.29 -1.92
CA PRO A 145 -9.33 -7.85 -3.28
C PRO A 145 -8.35 -6.75 -3.71
N ILE A 146 -7.83 -6.89 -4.93
CA ILE A 146 -6.96 -5.87 -5.54
C ILE A 146 -7.84 -4.89 -6.30
N LYS A 147 -7.84 -3.64 -5.85
CA LYS A 147 -8.48 -2.52 -6.51
C LYS A 147 -7.55 -1.95 -7.57
N ARG A 148 -7.83 -2.26 -8.82
CA ARG A 148 -7.03 -1.79 -9.96
C ARG A 148 -7.42 -0.37 -10.35
N LEU A 149 -6.46 0.36 -10.93
CA LEU A 149 -6.72 1.68 -11.52
C LEU A 149 -7.80 1.55 -12.60
N GLN A 150 -8.89 2.34 -12.45
CA GLN A 150 -10.07 2.30 -13.33
C GLN A 150 -10.23 3.55 -14.18
N ILE A 151 -9.42 4.58 -13.95
CA ILE A 151 -9.46 5.86 -14.67
C ILE A 151 -8.12 6.09 -15.38
N ASP A 152 -8.21 6.75 -16.54
CA ASP A 152 -7.01 7.13 -17.29
C ASP A 152 -6.41 8.43 -16.73
N PRO A 153 -5.09 8.54 -16.61
CA PRO A 153 -4.43 9.79 -16.27
C PRO A 153 -4.60 10.83 -17.38
N VAL A 154 -4.45 12.12 -17.06
CA VAL A 154 -4.54 13.22 -18.04
C VAL A 154 -3.52 13.05 -19.17
N GLU A 155 -2.31 12.62 -18.82
CA GLU A 155 -1.26 12.24 -19.76
C GLU A 155 -0.75 10.84 -19.44
N SER A 156 -0.59 10.01 -20.45
CA SER A 156 -0.10 8.64 -20.28
C SER A 156 1.28 8.62 -19.63
N GLY A 157 1.44 7.83 -18.58
CA GLY A 157 2.68 7.73 -17.81
C GLY A 157 2.84 8.82 -16.74
N GLU A 158 1.81 9.61 -16.47
CA GLU A 158 1.83 10.62 -15.42
C GLU A 158 0.74 10.34 -14.37
N ASN A 159 1.09 10.50 -13.11
CA ASN A 159 0.16 10.36 -11.99
C ASN A 159 -0.62 11.69 -11.79
N ILE A 160 -1.42 12.05 -12.79
CA ILE A 160 -2.21 13.29 -12.81
C ILE A 160 -3.62 13.01 -13.29
N PHE A 161 -4.60 13.39 -12.48
CA PHE A 161 -6.03 13.24 -12.76
C PHE A 161 -6.73 14.58 -12.62
N GLU A 162 -7.81 14.80 -13.38
CA GLU A 162 -8.57 16.06 -13.35
C GLU A 162 -9.95 15.82 -12.75
N VAL A 163 -10.33 16.68 -11.80
CA VAL A 163 -11.61 16.62 -11.08
C VAL A 163 -12.24 17.99 -11.04
N GLN A 164 -13.52 18.10 -11.40
CA GLN A 164 -14.31 19.32 -11.20
C GLN A 164 -15.02 19.30 -9.84
N LEU A 165 -14.78 20.33 -9.03
CA LEU A 165 -15.40 20.47 -7.72
C LEU A 165 -16.90 20.80 -7.82
N PRO A 166 -17.76 20.17 -7.00
CA PRO A 166 -19.22 20.30 -7.14
C PRO A 166 -19.77 21.68 -6.73
N VAL A 167 -19.15 22.40 -5.79
CA VAL A 167 -19.63 23.69 -5.30
C VAL A 167 -18.93 24.85 -6.00
N THR A 168 -17.60 24.89 -5.92
CA THR A 168 -16.82 26.00 -6.51
C THR A 168 -16.67 25.90 -8.02
N LYS A 169 -17.04 24.74 -8.62
CA LYS A 169 -16.93 24.46 -10.07
C LYS A 169 -15.51 24.60 -10.64
N LYS A 170 -14.50 24.64 -9.78
CA LYS A 170 -13.10 24.74 -10.19
C LYS A 170 -12.58 23.38 -10.65
N ASN A 171 -11.74 23.39 -11.68
CA ASN A 171 -10.98 22.23 -12.13
C ASN A 171 -9.72 22.09 -11.30
N VAL A 172 -9.55 20.91 -10.69
CA VAL A 172 -8.42 20.59 -9.83
C VAL A 172 -7.68 19.41 -10.41
N ARG A 173 -6.38 19.53 -10.58
CA ARG A 173 -5.51 18.40 -10.92
C ARG A 173 -4.96 17.80 -9.65
N VAL A 174 -5.14 16.50 -9.52
CA VAL A 174 -4.73 15.71 -8.34
C VAL A 174 -3.81 14.57 -8.73
N LYS A 175 -3.05 14.09 -7.75
CA LYS A 175 -2.23 12.88 -7.85
C LYS A 175 -2.50 11.93 -6.70
N PHE A 176 -2.25 10.65 -6.89
CA PHE A 176 -2.11 9.70 -5.79
C PHE A 176 -0.76 9.89 -5.10
N LEU A 177 -0.74 9.72 -3.78
CA LEU A 177 0.48 9.94 -3.00
C LEU A 177 1.48 8.80 -3.23
N ASN A 178 2.77 9.15 -3.22
CA ASN A 178 3.87 8.20 -3.31
C ASN A 178 4.70 8.19 -2.03
N GLY A 179 5.74 7.35 -1.98
CA GLY A 179 6.60 7.22 -0.81
C GLY A 179 7.34 8.50 -0.41
N HIS A 180 7.66 9.37 -1.35
CA HIS A 180 8.25 10.68 -1.05
C HIS A 180 7.25 11.58 -0.32
N ASP A 181 6.01 11.62 -0.79
CA ASP A 181 4.94 12.41 -0.17
C ASP A 181 4.67 11.94 1.25
N GLU A 182 4.61 10.62 1.49
CA GLU A 182 4.40 10.04 2.83
C GLU A 182 5.53 10.42 3.80
N LYS A 183 6.78 10.32 3.37
CA LYS A 183 7.95 10.73 4.18
C LYS A 183 7.90 12.20 4.55
N GLU A 184 7.59 13.07 3.59
CA GLU A 184 7.50 14.50 3.87
C GLU A 184 6.35 14.82 4.84
N MET A 185 5.20 14.17 4.69
CA MET A 185 4.08 14.30 5.61
C MET A 185 4.47 13.86 7.03
N MET A 186 5.16 12.74 7.16
CA MET A 186 5.65 12.24 8.44
C MET A 186 6.60 13.24 9.12
N ILE A 187 7.59 13.78 8.38
CA ILE A 187 8.53 14.77 8.89
C ILE A 187 7.80 16.05 9.35
N ILE A 188 6.83 16.52 8.57
CA ILE A 188 6.03 17.71 8.92
C ILE A 188 5.22 17.45 10.20
N ASN A 189 4.57 16.30 10.31
CA ASN A 189 3.78 15.93 11.48
C ASN A 189 4.64 15.80 12.75
N GLU A 190 5.84 15.21 12.65
CA GLU A 190 6.77 15.17 13.77
C GLU A 190 7.23 16.58 14.23
N ARG A 191 7.52 17.46 13.26
CA ARG A 191 7.88 18.86 13.57
C ARG A 191 6.71 19.60 14.27
N LYS A 192 5.48 19.43 13.79
CA LYS A 192 4.27 20.00 14.42
C LYS A 192 4.14 19.50 15.85
N LYS A 193 4.26 18.19 16.10
CA LYS A 193 4.22 17.58 17.45
C LYS A 193 5.29 18.16 18.38
N LYS A 194 6.55 18.28 17.92
CA LYS A 194 7.66 18.85 18.70
C LYS A 194 7.45 20.32 19.06
N ASN A 195 6.77 21.07 18.20
CA ASN A 195 6.48 22.50 18.43
C ASN A 195 5.19 22.73 19.23
N GLY A 196 4.57 21.67 19.78
CA GLY A 196 3.36 21.78 20.61
C GLY A 196 2.09 22.06 19.84
N PHE A 197 2.13 22.00 18.50
CA PHE A 197 0.94 22.13 17.65
C PHE A 197 0.20 20.78 17.62
N ASN A 198 -0.74 20.58 18.54
CA ASN A 198 -1.62 19.40 18.60
C ASN A 198 -2.79 19.46 17.61
N VAL A 199 -2.67 20.24 16.55
CA VAL A 199 -3.76 20.34 15.57
C VAL A 199 -3.61 19.16 14.59
N GLU A 200 -4.52 18.21 14.70
CA GLU A 200 -4.68 17.16 13.70
C GLU A 200 -5.21 17.78 12.40
N SER A 201 -4.28 18.10 11.50
CA SER A 201 -4.59 18.64 10.16
C SER A 201 -4.50 17.56 9.06
N ALA A 202 -4.71 16.30 9.43
CA ALA A 202 -4.51 15.16 8.55
C ALA A 202 -5.25 15.29 7.19
N VAL A 203 -6.51 15.74 7.21
CA VAL A 203 -7.31 15.91 5.99
C VAL A 203 -6.75 17.02 5.10
N THR A 204 -6.47 18.20 5.67
CA THR A 204 -5.97 19.35 4.90
C THR A 204 -4.54 19.11 4.40
N ASP A 205 -3.70 18.46 5.20
CA ASP A 205 -2.33 18.10 4.81
C ASP A 205 -2.33 17.10 3.65
N ARG A 206 -3.17 16.05 3.72
CA ARG A 206 -3.30 15.06 2.63
C ARG A 206 -3.83 15.70 1.36
N LEU A 207 -4.92 16.47 1.42
CA LEU A 207 -5.47 17.17 0.26
C LEU A 207 -4.48 18.17 -0.36
N THR A 208 -3.79 18.97 0.46
CA THR A 208 -2.78 19.90 -0.03
C THR A 208 -1.65 19.19 -0.77
N ARG A 209 -1.30 17.99 -0.34
CA ARG A 209 -0.25 17.18 -0.96
C ARG A 209 -0.74 16.51 -2.25
N SER A 210 -1.99 16.04 -2.28
CA SER A 210 -2.58 15.40 -3.46
C SER A 210 -2.91 16.39 -4.57
N ILE A 211 -3.16 17.68 -4.27
CA ILE A 211 -3.47 18.69 -5.28
C ILE A 211 -2.20 19.19 -5.95
N ILE A 212 -2.13 19.08 -7.27
CA ILE A 212 -1.04 19.59 -8.12
C ILE A 212 -1.32 21.02 -8.56
N SER A 213 -2.54 21.27 -9.05
CA SER A 213 -2.94 22.61 -9.50
C SER A 213 -4.45 22.83 -9.36
N ILE A 214 -4.84 24.10 -9.27
CA ILE A 214 -6.23 24.56 -9.25
C ILE A 214 -6.36 25.63 -10.32
N GLU A 215 -7.19 25.40 -11.35
CA GLU A 215 -7.31 26.32 -12.51
C GLU A 215 -5.94 26.71 -13.09
N GLY A 216 -4.99 25.75 -13.14
CA GLY A 216 -3.63 25.99 -13.64
C GLY A 216 -2.67 26.64 -12.62
N ILE A 217 -3.14 27.05 -11.44
CA ILE A 217 -2.30 27.63 -10.39
C ILE A 217 -1.59 26.49 -9.63
N THR A 218 -0.25 26.46 -9.66
CA THR A 218 0.60 25.44 -9.03
C THR A 218 1.28 25.90 -7.74
N ASP A 219 1.07 27.16 -7.32
CA ASP A 219 1.66 27.71 -6.09
C ASP A 219 1.15 26.99 -4.85
N LYS A 220 2.05 26.28 -4.15
CA LYS A 220 1.73 25.47 -2.98
C LYS A 220 1.09 26.26 -1.83
N ASN A 221 1.47 27.52 -1.65
CA ASN A 221 0.89 28.37 -0.60
C ASN A 221 -0.56 28.74 -0.94
N LYS A 222 -0.84 29.06 -2.22
CA LYS A 222 -2.20 29.34 -2.69
C LYS A 222 -3.08 28.10 -2.62
N ILE A 223 -2.53 26.92 -2.97
CA ILE A 223 -3.23 25.63 -2.85
C ILE A 223 -3.57 25.36 -1.38
N SER A 224 -2.61 25.51 -0.46
CA SER A 224 -2.83 25.30 0.97
C SER A 224 -3.92 26.24 1.52
N LEU A 225 -3.89 27.52 1.12
CA LEU A 225 -4.90 28.49 1.52
C LEU A 225 -6.28 28.13 0.97
N PHE A 226 -6.36 27.71 -0.29
CA PHE A 226 -7.60 27.24 -0.90
C PHE A 226 -8.17 26.02 -0.16
N VAL A 227 -7.34 25.02 0.16
CA VAL A 227 -7.75 23.79 0.88
C VAL A 227 -8.31 24.15 2.27
N GLN A 228 -7.70 25.11 2.99
CA GLN A 228 -8.17 25.55 4.30
C GLN A 228 -9.55 26.24 4.24
N HIS A 229 -9.88 26.90 3.15
CA HIS A 229 -11.14 27.64 2.96
C HIS A 229 -12.12 26.92 2.03
N MET A 230 -11.78 25.71 1.56
CA MET A 230 -12.61 24.94 0.66
C MET A 230 -13.94 24.54 1.34
N PRO A 231 -15.08 24.66 0.63
CA PRO A 231 -16.35 24.13 1.12
C PRO A 231 -16.27 22.64 1.47
N ALA A 232 -16.90 22.23 2.56
CA ALA A 232 -16.86 20.84 3.04
C ALA A 232 -17.33 19.82 1.97
N ARG A 233 -18.29 20.20 1.11
CA ARG A 233 -18.75 19.35 -0.01
C ARG A 233 -17.68 19.13 -1.06
N ASP A 234 -16.87 20.15 -1.37
CA ASP A 234 -15.76 20.05 -2.31
C ASP A 234 -14.64 19.17 -1.71
N SER A 235 -14.32 19.38 -0.43
CA SER A 235 -13.38 18.53 0.31
C SER A 235 -13.83 17.06 0.35
N LEU A 236 -15.12 16.82 0.60
CA LEU A 236 -15.69 15.47 0.60
C LEU A 236 -15.62 14.82 -0.80
N ALA A 237 -15.93 15.58 -1.86
CA ALA A 237 -15.89 15.10 -3.23
C ALA A 237 -14.46 14.69 -3.63
N LEU A 238 -13.45 15.50 -3.30
CA LEU A 238 -12.04 15.18 -3.56
C LEU A 238 -11.59 13.93 -2.80
N ARG A 239 -11.95 13.80 -1.51
CA ARG A 239 -11.59 12.61 -0.72
C ARG A 239 -12.22 11.36 -1.29
N ARG A 240 -13.53 11.43 -1.65
CA ARG A 240 -14.21 10.30 -2.30
C ARG A 240 -13.55 9.94 -3.62
N PHE A 241 -13.22 10.93 -4.45
CA PHE A 241 -12.51 10.67 -5.69
C PHE A 241 -11.19 9.94 -5.46
N LEU A 242 -10.36 10.40 -4.52
CA LEU A 242 -9.11 9.73 -4.16
C LEU A 242 -9.38 8.33 -3.61
N ASP A 243 -10.32 8.19 -2.68
CA ASP A 243 -10.64 6.90 -2.07
C ASP A 243 -11.25 5.91 -3.09
N ASP A 244 -12.09 6.38 -4.04
CA ASP A 244 -12.75 5.53 -5.02
C ASP A 244 -11.81 5.07 -6.15
N TYR A 245 -10.82 5.89 -6.52
CA TYR A 245 -9.97 5.63 -7.69
C TYR A 245 -8.51 5.33 -7.38
N GLU A 246 -8.01 5.60 -6.18
CA GLU A 246 -6.66 5.21 -5.78
C GLU A 246 -6.53 3.69 -5.86
N PRO A 247 -5.62 3.18 -6.73
CA PRO A 247 -5.41 1.73 -6.82
C PRO A 247 -4.68 1.22 -5.59
N GLY A 248 -4.97 -0.01 -5.16
CA GLY A 248 -4.37 -0.60 -3.96
C GLY A 248 -4.94 -1.97 -3.65
N VAL A 249 -4.65 -2.49 -2.47
CA VAL A 249 -5.30 -3.67 -1.91
C VAL A 249 -6.36 -3.20 -0.92
N ASP A 250 -7.58 -3.71 -1.05
CA ASP A 250 -8.64 -3.38 -0.09
C ASP A 250 -8.37 -4.11 1.23
N MET A 251 -7.98 -3.33 2.25
CA MET A 251 -7.65 -3.84 3.58
C MET A 251 -8.88 -4.01 4.47
N LYS A 252 -10.07 -4.08 3.88
CA LYS A 252 -11.31 -4.35 4.60
C LYS A 252 -11.65 -5.82 4.57
N SER A 253 -12.11 -6.33 5.70
CA SER A 253 -12.54 -7.72 5.84
C SER A 253 -13.75 -7.83 6.77
N HIS A 254 -14.43 -8.97 6.75
CA HIS A 254 -15.58 -9.22 7.60
C HIS A 254 -15.17 -10.01 8.83
N MET A 255 -15.68 -9.60 9.99
CA MET A 255 -15.50 -10.27 11.26
C MET A 255 -16.84 -10.60 11.88
N THR A 256 -17.04 -11.85 12.33
CA THR A 256 -18.17 -12.24 13.17
C THR A 256 -17.76 -12.20 14.63
N CYS A 257 -18.44 -11.39 15.43
CA CYS A 257 -18.13 -11.25 16.85
C CYS A 257 -18.46 -12.53 17.64
N LYS A 258 -17.50 -13.06 18.40
CA LYS A 258 -17.70 -14.25 19.25
C LYS A 258 -18.67 -14.01 20.42
N HIS A 259 -18.94 -12.74 20.76
CA HIS A 259 -19.76 -12.38 21.92
C HIS A 259 -21.21 -12.00 21.58
N CYS A 260 -21.42 -11.27 20.49
CA CYS A 260 -22.76 -10.83 20.10
C CYS A 260 -23.22 -11.41 18.76
N HIS A 261 -22.37 -12.17 18.06
CA HIS A 261 -22.61 -12.79 16.76
C HIS A 261 -22.95 -11.81 15.63
N GLU A 262 -22.67 -10.51 15.83
CA GLU A 262 -22.82 -9.49 14.81
C GLU A 262 -21.69 -9.58 13.79
N GLU A 263 -22.04 -9.48 12.51
CA GLU A 263 -21.09 -9.36 11.42
C GLU A 263 -20.76 -7.89 11.18
N SER A 264 -19.47 -7.56 11.17
CA SER A 264 -19.01 -6.19 10.99
C SER A 264 -17.85 -6.14 10.01
N GLU A 265 -17.83 -5.12 9.16
CA GLU A 265 -16.65 -4.79 8.36
C GLU A 265 -15.60 -4.14 9.26
N VAL A 266 -14.37 -4.57 9.13
CA VAL A 266 -13.22 -4.10 9.91
C VAL A 266 -12.04 -3.79 9.01
N ASP A 267 -11.31 -2.72 9.33
CA ASP A 267 -10.08 -2.37 8.64
C ASP A 267 -8.91 -3.17 9.21
N LEU A 268 -8.08 -3.73 8.33
CA LEU A 268 -6.87 -4.46 8.70
C LEU A 268 -5.67 -3.50 8.69
N PRO A 269 -5.14 -3.08 9.85
CA PRO A 269 -4.05 -2.11 9.88
C PRO A 269 -2.72 -2.73 9.44
N ILE A 270 -1.96 -2.03 8.60
CA ILE A 270 -0.56 -2.34 8.33
C ILE A 270 0.28 -1.62 9.39
N GLY A 271 0.48 -2.27 10.55
CA GLY A 271 1.24 -1.74 11.68
C GLY A 271 2.47 -2.57 12.01
N ALA A 272 3.04 -2.34 13.19
CA ALA A 272 4.18 -3.13 13.68
C ALA A 272 3.86 -4.63 13.76
N THR A 273 2.68 -4.97 14.27
CA THR A 273 2.19 -6.35 14.41
C THR A 273 1.95 -7.05 13.06
N PHE A 274 1.89 -6.30 11.96
CA PHE A 274 1.69 -6.86 10.63
C PHE A 274 2.83 -7.79 10.21
N PHE A 275 4.07 -7.46 10.55
CA PHE A 275 5.24 -8.26 10.17
C PHE A 275 5.65 -9.28 11.22
N TRP A 276 5.12 -9.21 12.46
CA TRP A 276 5.50 -10.14 13.53
C TRP A 276 4.29 -10.90 14.04
N PRO A 277 4.11 -12.17 13.63
CA PRO A 277 3.16 -13.06 14.27
C PRO A 277 3.57 -13.32 15.73
N ASP A 278 2.61 -13.58 16.60
CA ASP A 278 2.57 -13.62 18.08
C ASP A 278 3.79 -14.13 18.89
N ALA A 279 4.83 -14.63 18.25
CA ALA A 279 5.98 -15.23 18.92
C ALA A 279 7.09 -14.24 19.36
N TRP A 280 7.00 -12.96 18.98
CA TRP A 280 8.09 -12.00 19.18
C TRP A 280 8.18 -11.42 20.60
N GLU A 281 7.10 -11.39 21.36
CA GLU A 281 7.10 -10.87 22.72
C GLU A 281 8.04 -11.61 23.68
N SER A 282 8.39 -12.86 23.38
CA SER A 282 9.23 -13.70 24.22
C SER A 282 10.75 -13.55 23.97
N TRP A 283 11.19 -13.00 22.85
CA TRP A 283 12.61 -12.93 22.45
C TRP A 283 13.27 -11.58 22.67
N CYS A 284 12.51 -10.50 22.65
CA CYS A 284 13.05 -9.15 22.87
C CYS A 284 12.87 -8.72 24.33
N CYS A 285 13.67 -9.31 25.24
CA CYS A 285 13.82 -8.87 26.63
C CYS A 285 14.45 -7.48 26.71
N THR A 286 13.76 -6.44 26.34
CA THR A 286 13.85 -5.11 26.93
C THR A 286 12.59 -4.33 26.57
N ARG A 287 11.70 -4.16 27.58
CA ARG A 287 10.65 -3.14 27.59
C ARG A 287 11.24 -1.82 27.13
N THR A 288 11.02 -1.46 25.90
CA THR A 288 11.07 -0.07 25.45
C THR A 288 9.92 0.08 24.49
N ASP A 289 8.98 0.90 24.92
CA ASP A 289 7.79 1.35 24.22
C ASP A 289 8.05 1.50 22.72
N PHE A 290 7.66 0.51 21.93
CA PHE A 290 7.63 0.59 20.49
C PHE A 290 6.49 1.54 20.13
N TYR A 291 6.81 2.83 20.02
CA TYR A 291 5.95 3.83 19.40
C TYR A 291 5.84 3.60 17.88
N PHE A 292 5.25 2.45 17.49
CA PHE A 292 4.68 2.27 16.18
C PHE A 292 3.19 2.67 16.21
N ASN A 293 2.78 3.33 17.29
CA ASN A 293 1.43 3.83 17.43
C ASN A 293 1.19 5.01 16.49
N ALA A 294 0.29 4.79 15.55
CA ALA A 294 -0.57 5.78 14.92
C ALA A 294 0.00 6.64 13.79
N THR A 295 0.77 6.10 12.85
CA THR A 295 1.11 6.91 11.67
C THR A 295 0.71 6.29 10.31
N PHE A 296 0.16 5.10 10.29
CA PHE A 296 -0.44 4.52 9.08
C PHE A 296 -1.93 4.29 9.31
N LYS A 297 -2.71 5.36 9.54
CA LYS A 297 -4.13 5.38 9.21
C LYS A 297 -4.20 5.93 7.79
N PHE A 298 -4.38 5.02 6.84
CA PHE A 298 -4.75 5.31 5.47
C PHE A 298 -6.17 5.84 5.39
#